data_fa27d05719de6e64dc48f186c1b6f67c
#
_entry.id   fa27d05719de6e64dc48f186c1b6f67c
#
_cell.length_a   1.000
_cell.length_b   1.000
_cell.length_c   1.000
_cell.angle_alpha   90.00
_cell.angle_beta   90.00
_cell.angle_gamma   90.00
#
_symmetry.space_group_name_H-M   'P 1'
#
loop_
_entity.id
_entity.type
_entity.pdbx_description
1 polymer ?
#
loop_
_entity_poly.entity_id
_entity_poly.type
_entity_poly.pdbx_seq_one_letter_code
_entity_poly.pdbx_strand_id
1 'polypeptide(L)'
;MSTPLLEVHEVVARYGQIEALRGVSLQVAEAEAVALVGANGAGKSTLMKCIMGMLPCASGAVNFDGQPLSGKAVSNRAAIGIGYSPEGRRIFPGLTTHENLLVASNDRDRGKARAEEVYAIFPALREKAQAMGWSLSGGQQQMLSVGRALMLRPRLLLLDEPSLGLSPLLMTEVLNRIADITASGTAVLIAEQNVHKALSVTHRAYVIKLGRMIQSSPSRELLASGDLTSAFLGA
;
A
#
# COMPACT_ATOMS: atom_id res chain seq x y z
N MET A 1 3.86 -24.45 -7.83
CA MET A 1 3.93 -22.98 -7.57
C MET A 1 2.71 -22.64 -6.73
N SER A 2 2.87 -21.97 -5.60
CA SER A 2 1.72 -21.53 -4.78
C SER A 2 0.92 -20.48 -5.54
N THR A 3 -0.41 -20.55 -5.43
CA THR A 3 -1.31 -19.54 -6.02
C THR A 3 -0.99 -18.18 -5.38
N PRO A 4 -0.79 -17.10 -6.16
CA PRO A 4 -0.54 -15.78 -5.59
C PRO A 4 -1.77 -15.27 -4.81
N LEU A 5 -1.53 -14.49 -3.75
CA LEU A 5 -2.59 -13.88 -2.94
C LEU A 5 -3.37 -12.82 -3.75
N LEU A 6 -2.64 -11.96 -4.49
CA LEU A 6 -3.22 -10.99 -5.41
C LEU A 6 -2.73 -11.27 -6.83
N GLU A 7 -3.66 -11.29 -7.77
CA GLU A 7 -3.39 -11.32 -9.21
C GLU A 7 -4.10 -10.18 -9.91
N VAL A 8 -3.34 -9.41 -10.66
CA VAL A 8 -3.85 -8.39 -11.60
C VAL A 8 -3.49 -8.86 -12.99
N HIS A 9 -4.48 -8.99 -13.87
CA HIS A 9 -4.28 -9.52 -15.22
C HIS A 9 -4.84 -8.54 -16.25
N GLU A 10 -3.95 -7.99 -17.10
CA GLU A 10 -4.24 -7.12 -18.25
C GLU A 10 -5.26 -6.01 -17.93
N VAL A 11 -5.15 -5.39 -16.74
CA VAL A 11 -6.08 -4.37 -16.28
C VAL A 11 -5.93 -3.08 -17.10
N VAL A 12 -7.04 -2.65 -17.69
CA VAL A 12 -7.21 -1.33 -18.31
C VAL A 12 -8.15 -0.50 -17.44
N ALA A 13 -7.77 0.75 -17.15
CA ALA A 13 -8.61 1.68 -16.40
C ALA A 13 -8.56 3.08 -16.99
N ARG A 14 -9.69 3.80 -16.90
CA ARG A 14 -9.88 5.11 -17.52
C ARG A 14 -10.50 6.13 -16.58
N TYR A 15 -10.10 7.38 -16.76
CA TYR A 15 -10.79 8.55 -16.23
C TYR A 15 -11.40 9.32 -17.42
N GLY A 16 -12.70 9.13 -17.65
CA GLY A 16 -13.36 9.62 -18.87
C GLY A 16 -12.72 9.00 -20.13
N GLN A 17 -12.15 9.83 -20.98
CA GLN A 17 -11.46 9.38 -22.22
C GLN A 17 -9.97 9.06 -22.00
N ILE A 18 -9.41 9.40 -20.84
CA ILE A 18 -7.98 9.19 -20.58
C ILE A 18 -7.76 7.79 -20.04
N GLU A 19 -7.00 6.98 -20.77
CA GLU A 19 -6.57 5.66 -20.36
C GLU A 19 -5.35 5.75 -19.45
N ALA A 20 -5.60 5.54 -18.14
CA ALA A 20 -4.58 5.64 -17.11
C ALA A 20 -3.81 4.33 -16.88
N LEU A 21 -4.45 3.17 -17.14
CA LEU A 21 -3.80 1.85 -17.16
C LEU A 21 -4.07 1.18 -18.50
N ARG A 22 -3.05 0.51 -19.06
CA ARG A 22 -3.01 0.00 -20.43
C ARG A 22 -2.55 -1.47 -20.47
N GLY A 23 -3.36 -2.38 -19.90
CA GLY A 23 -3.03 -3.79 -19.83
C GLY A 23 -1.96 -4.08 -18.78
N VAL A 24 -2.20 -3.67 -17.54
CA VAL A 24 -1.28 -3.84 -16.43
C VAL A 24 -1.46 -5.21 -15.78
N SER A 25 -0.35 -5.94 -15.58
CA SER A 25 -0.35 -7.24 -14.90
C SER A 25 0.68 -7.25 -13.77
N LEU A 26 0.31 -7.75 -12.60
CA LEU A 26 1.22 -8.02 -11.47
C LEU A 26 0.65 -9.10 -10.56
N GLN A 27 1.50 -9.62 -9.69
CA GLN A 27 1.14 -10.61 -8.67
C GLN A 27 1.80 -10.25 -7.34
N VAL A 28 1.16 -10.63 -6.23
CA VAL A 28 1.72 -10.57 -4.88
C VAL A 28 1.47 -11.90 -4.20
N ALA A 29 2.50 -12.53 -3.65
CA ALA A 29 2.38 -13.76 -2.86
C ALA A 29 2.00 -13.47 -1.40
N GLU A 30 1.63 -14.50 -0.64
CA GLU A 30 1.43 -14.41 0.82
C GLU A 30 2.72 -13.91 1.49
N ALA A 31 2.59 -13.02 2.47
CA ALA A 31 3.69 -12.44 3.24
C ALA A 31 4.83 -11.83 2.37
N GLU A 32 4.54 -11.49 1.12
CA GLU A 32 5.50 -10.84 0.21
C GLU A 32 5.35 -9.31 0.28
N ALA A 33 6.47 -8.57 0.34
CA ALA A 33 6.50 -7.15 0.07
C ALA A 33 6.89 -6.89 -1.38
N VAL A 34 6.00 -6.23 -2.12
CA VAL A 34 6.16 -5.89 -3.55
C VAL A 34 6.11 -4.38 -3.73
N ALA A 35 7.08 -3.82 -4.45
CA ALA A 35 7.08 -2.42 -4.84
C ALA A 35 6.44 -2.23 -6.22
N LEU A 36 5.60 -1.21 -6.35
CA LEU A 36 5.14 -0.65 -7.60
C LEU A 36 5.77 0.73 -7.76
N VAL A 37 6.83 0.84 -8.55
CA VAL A 37 7.61 2.06 -8.67
C VAL A 37 7.39 2.74 -10.03
N GLY A 38 7.36 4.06 -10.04
CA GLY A 38 7.12 4.86 -11.25
C GLY A 38 7.01 6.34 -10.93
N ALA A 39 7.14 7.18 -11.94
CA ALA A 39 6.98 8.64 -11.83
C ALA A 39 5.55 9.01 -11.40
N ASN A 40 5.35 10.28 -11.00
CA ASN A 40 4.01 10.82 -10.77
C ASN A 40 3.18 10.74 -12.06
N GLY A 41 1.92 10.33 -11.93
CA GLY A 41 1.05 10.10 -13.08
C GLY A 41 1.29 8.81 -13.87
N ALA A 42 2.23 7.94 -13.44
CA ALA A 42 2.49 6.68 -14.14
C ALA A 42 1.34 5.65 -14.06
N GLY A 43 0.40 5.82 -13.12
CA GLY A 43 -0.75 4.93 -12.94
C GLY A 43 -0.76 4.16 -11.61
N LYS A 44 0.21 4.38 -10.69
CA LYS A 44 0.35 3.67 -9.42
C LYS A 44 -0.93 3.73 -8.56
N SER A 45 -1.37 4.93 -8.18
CA SER A 45 -2.59 5.14 -7.37
C SER A 45 -3.85 4.68 -8.11
N THR A 46 -3.86 4.75 -9.44
CA THR A 46 -4.96 4.23 -10.27
C THR A 46 -5.08 2.72 -10.09
N LEU A 47 -3.97 1.99 -10.12
CA LEU A 47 -3.97 0.56 -9.90
C LEU A 47 -4.43 0.20 -8.48
N MET A 48 -3.96 0.91 -7.45
CA MET A 48 -4.43 0.72 -6.07
C MET A 48 -5.95 0.91 -5.96
N LYS A 49 -6.50 1.95 -6.62
CA LYS A 49 -7.96 2.20 -6.66
C LYS A 49 -8.71 1.11 -7.39
N CYS A 50 -8.18 0.54 -8.46
CA CYS A 50 -8.77 -0.62 -9.17
C CYS A 50 -8.81 -1.85 -8.26
N ILE A 51 -7.71 -2.17 -7.56
CA ILE A 51 -7.64 -3.29 -6.62
C ILE A 51 -8.64 -3.09 -5.48
N MET A 52 -8.80 -1.87 -4.96
CA MET A 52 -9.79 -1.55 -3.92
C MET A 52 -11.24 -1.45 -4.44
N GLY A 53 -11.47 -1.41 -5.75
CA GLY A 53 -12.81 -1.22 -6.34
C GLY A 53 -13.34 0.20 -6.26
N MET A 54 -12.46 1.18 -6.02
CA MET A 54 -12.77 2.61 -6.04
C MET A 54 -12.84 3.16 -7.47
N LEU A 55 -12.16 2.48 -8.40
CA LEU A 55 -12.21 2.75 -9.83
C LEU A 55 -12.51 1.42 -10.55
N PRO A 56 -13.52 1.38 -11.43
CA PRO A 56 -13.80 0.18 -12.21
C PRO A 56 -12.71 -0.09 -13.23
N CYS A 57 -12.38 -1.37 -13.46
CA CYS A 57 -11.59 -1.79 -14.60
C CYS A 57 -12.44 -1.74 -15.88
N ALA A 58 -11.93 -1.15 -16.95
CA ALA A 58 -12.57 -1.15 -18.26
C ALA A 58 -12.43 -2.54 -18.92
N SER A 59 -11.32 -3.22 -18.69
CA SER A 59 -11.05 -4.61 -19.06
C SER A 59 -10.00 -5.23 -18.14
N GLY A 60 -9.73 -6.53 -18.31
CA GLY A 60 -8.83 -7.29 -17.45
C GLY A 60 -9.52 -7.78 -16.19
N ALA A 61 -8.75 -8.37 -15.29
CA ALA A 61 -9.26 -8.97 -14.06
C ALA A 61 -8.36 -8.67 -12.86
N VAL A 62 -8.97 -8.58 -11.68
CA VAL A 62 -8.27 -8.56 -10.39
C VAL A 62 -8.84 -9.71 -9.56
N ASN A 63 -7.97 -10.62 -9.13
CA ASN A 63 -8.31 -11.75 -8.26
C ASN A 63 -7.59 -11.60 -6.92
N PHE A 64 -8.25 -12.01 -5.86
CA PHE A 64 -7.69 -12.08 -4.52
C PHE A 64 -7.99 -13.48 -3.95
N ASP A 65 -6.94 -14.17 -3.53
CA ASP A 65 -7.04 -15.56 -3.03
C ASP A 65 -7.78 -16.48 -4.02
N GLY A 66 -7.41 -16.39 -5.31
CA GLY A 66 -8.02 -17.13 -6.40
C GLY A 66 -9.46 -16.72 -6.76
N GLN A 67 -10.05 -15.72 -6.06
CA GLN A 67 -11.43 -15.27 -6.27
C GLN A 67 -11.50 -13.92 -7.00
N PRO A 68 -12.36 -13.75 -8.00
CA PRO A 68 -12.51 -12.48 -8.70
C PRO A 68 -13.06 -11.38 -7.78
N LEU A 69 -12.48 -10.19 -7.89
CA LEU A 69 -12.95 -9.00 -7.20
C LEU A 69 -13.98 -8.18 -8.01
N SER A 70 -14.28 -8.57 -9.23
CA SER A 70 -15.27 -7.90 -10.06
C SER A 70 -16.63 -7.85 -9.37
N GLY A 71 -17.30 -6.68 -9.41
CA GLY A 71 -18.60 -6.47 -8.75
C GLY A 71 -18.59 -6.38 -7.23
N LYS A 72 -17.44 -6.65 -6.56
CA LYS A 72 -17.36 -6.51 -5.10
C LYS A 72 -17.15 -5.05 -4.69
N ALA A 73 -18.01 -4.55 -3.79
CA ALA A 73 -17.87 -3.21 -3.21
C ALA A 73 -16.59 -3.08 -2.37
N VAL A 74 -16.11 -1.84 -2.14
CA VAL A 74 -14.93 -1.54 -1.33
C VAL A 74 -15.00 -2.18 0.07
N SER A 75 -16.16 -2.09 0.73
CA SER A 75 -16.37 -2.69 2.06
C SER A 75 -16.21 -4.21 2.05
N ASN A 76 -16.66 -4.90 0.98
CA ASN A 76 -16.52 -6.34 0.85
C ASN A 76 -15.05 -6.73 0.61
N ARG A 77 -14.30 -5.91 -0.15
CA ARG A 77 -12.85 -6.14 -0.36
C ARG A 77 -12.07 -5.94 0.95
N ALA A 78 -12.44 -4.96 1.75
CA ALA A 78 -11.88 -4.78 3.09
C ALA A 78 -12.21 -5.98 4.01
N ALA A 79 -13.46 -6.46 3.97
CA ALA A 79 -13.91 -7.58 4.80
C ALA A 79 -13.21 -8.91 4.47
N ILE A 80 -12.81 -9.13 3.22
CA ILE A 80 -12.04 -10.33 2.81
C ILE A 80 -10.54 -10.20 3.05
N GLY A 81 -10.06 -9.08 3.62
CA GLY A 81 -8.69 -8.92 4.06
C GLY A 81 -7.80 -8.02 3.20
N ILE A 82 -8.35 -7.05 2.47
CA ILE A 82 -7.56 -6.03 1.76
C ILE A 82 -7.59 -4.74 2.56
N GLY A 83 -6.46 -4.32 3.15
CA GLY A 83 -6.29 -3.03 3.80
C GLY A 83 -5.75 -1.98 2.82
N TYR A 84 -6.09 -0.71 3.01
CA TYR A 84 -5.61 0.37 2.15
C TYR A 84 -5.28 1.63 2.94
N SER A 85 -4.06 2.09 2.80
CA SER A 85 -3.61 3.41 3.26
C SER A 85 -3.39 4.30 2.03
N PRO A 86 -4.32 5.23 1.73
CA PRO A 86 -4.23 6.09 0.55
C PRO A 86 -3.21 7.20 0.75
N GLU A 87 -2.80 7.81 -0.34
CA GLU A 87 -2.04 9.06 -0.35
C GLU A 87 -2.75 10.16 0.46
N GLY A 88 -1.97 11.00 1.15
CA GLY A 88 -2.48 12.16 1.90
C GLY A 88 -2.96 11.81 3.31
N ARG A 89 -2.48 10.69 3.88
CA ARG A 89 -2.64 10.25 5.28
C ARG A 89 -4.07 9.92 5.70
N ARG A 90 -5.08 10.73 5.35
CA ARG A 90 -6.53 10.51 5.57
C ARG A 90 -6.90 10.08 7.00
N ILE A 91 -6.27 10.70 8.02
CA ILE A 91 -6.63 10.50 9.44
C ILE A 91 -7.81 11.39 9.82
N PHE A 92 -8.43 11.12 10.97
CA PHE A 92 -9.42 12.00 11.59
C PHE A 92 -8.71 12.99 12.53
N PRO A 93 -8.51 14.25 12.13
CA PRO A 93 -7.70 15.20 12.91
C PRO A 93 -8.33 15.54 14.27
N GLY A 94 -9.66 15.52 14.38
CA GLY A 94 -10.41 15.80 15.59
C GLY A 94 -10.58 14.62 16.56
N LEU A 95 -9.98 13.48 16.26
CA LEU A 95 -9.91 12.31 17.15
C LEU A 95 -8.51 12.13 17.68
N THR A 96 -8.37 11.54 18.85
CA THR A 96 -7.07 11.12 19.39
C THR A 96 -6.45 10.03 18.50
N THR A 97 -5.16 9.77 18.66
CA THR A 97 -4.46 8.65 18.00
C THR A 97 -5.18 7.33 18.28
N HIS A 98 -5.54 7.08 19.55
CA HIS A 98 -6.23 5.86 19.96
C HIS A 98 -7.63 5.74 19.33
N GLU A 99 -8.41 6.80 19.37
CA GLU A 99 -9.75 6.83 18.75
C GLU A 99 -9.68 6.64 17.23
N ASN A 100 -8.67 7.23 16.55
CA ASN A 100 -8.41 6.99 15.13
C ASN A 100 -8.22 5.51 14.79
N LEU A 101 -7.51 4.76 15.65
CA LEU A 101 -7.37 3.31 15.49
C LEU A 101 -8.70 2.61 15.73
N LEU A 102 -9.38 2.90 16.85
CA LEU A 102 -10.61 2.21 17.22
C LEU A 102 -11.75 2.37 16.21
N VAL A 103 -11.88 3.55 15.59
CA VAL A 103 -12.89 3.80 14.52
C VAL A 103 -12.73 2.86 13.32
N ALA A 104 -11.53 2.35 13.08
CA ALA A 104 -11.30 1.38 12.01
C ALA A 104 -11.69 -0.06 12.37
N SER A 105 -12.09 -0.33 13.63
CA SER A 105 -12.54 -1.65 14.09
C SER A 105 -14.06 -1.70 14.20
N ASN A 106 -14.66 -2.77 13.69
CA ASN A 106 -16.10 -3.02 13.84
C ASN A 106 -16.48 -3.63 15.20
N ASP A 107 -15.50 -3.99 16.03
CA ASP A 107 -15.68 -4.65 17.32
C ASP A 107 -14.80 -3.93 18.37
N ARG A 108 -15.46 -3.38 19.40
CA ARG A 108 -14.81 -2.52 20.39
C ARG A 108 -13.80 -3.27 21.27
N ASP A 109 -14.07 -4.50 21.63
CA ASP A 109 -13.19 -5.28 22.51
C ASP A 109 -12.01 -5.85 21.72
N ARG A 110 -12.24 -6.36 20.53
CA ARG A 110 -11.19 -6.76 19.60
C ARG A 110 -10.38 -5.56 19.13
N GLY A 111 -11.00 -4.38 18.99
CA GLY A 111 -10.34 -3.14 18.60
C GLY A 111 -9.22 -2.73 19.55
N LYS A 112 -9.41 -2.87 20.86
CA LYS A 112 -8.36 -2.57 21.86
C LYS A 112 -7.16 -3.50 21.72
N ALA A 113 -7.39 -4.82 21.60
CA ALA A 113 -6.31 -5.77 21.41
C ALA A 113 -5.52 -5.50 20.12
N ARG A 114 -6.22 -5.10 19.06
CA ARG A 114 -5.59 -4.74 17.76
C ARG A 114 -4.81 -3.44 17.82
N ALA A 115 -5.30 -2.44 18.56
CA ALA A 115 -4.54 -1.22 18.78
C ALA A 115 -3.20 -1.51 19.46
N GLU A 116 -3.15 -2.50 20.38
CA GLU A 116 -1.90 -2.94 20.99
C GLU A 116 -0.93 -3.56 19.97
N GLU A 117 -1.42 -4.35 19.01
CA GLU A 117 -0.62 -4.91 17.91
C GLU A 117 -0.05 -3.79 17.03
N VAL A 118 -0.89 -2.79 16.70
CA VAL A 118 -0.45 -1.61 15.93
C VAL A 118 0.61 -0.80 16.69
N TYR A 119 0.45 -0.63 18.00
CA TYR A 119 1.43 0.04 18.84
C TYR A 119 2.75 -0.73 18.96
N ALA A 120 2.73 -2.06 18.87
CA ALA A 120 3.96 -2.86 18.80
C ALA A 120 4.75 -2.58 17.50
N ILE A 121 4.04 -2.38 16.37
CA ILE A 121 4.64 -2.00 15.08
C ILE A 121 5.10 -0.54 15.10
N PHE A 122 4.30 0.36 15.69
CA PHE A 122 4.53 1.81 15.75
C PHE A 122 4.58 2.33 17.20
N PRO A 123 5.67 2.13 17.97
CA PRO A 123 5.74 2.57 19.35
C PRO A 123 5.52 4.07 19.56
N ALA A 124 5.93 4.91 18.57
CA ALA A 124 5.70 6.36 18.59
C ALA A 124 4.21 6.74 18.65
N LEU A 125 3.30 5.89 18.14
CA LEU A 125 1.85 6.10 18.26
C LEU A 125 1.34 5.78 19.67
N ARG A 126 1.97 4.84 20.38
CA ARG A 126 1.62 4.53 21.77
C ARG A 126 1.92 5.72 22.67
N GLU A 127 3.11 6.32 22.53
CA GLU A 127 3.51 7.51 23.29
C GLU A 127 2.55 8.68 23.07
N LYS A 128 1.91 8.72 21.92
CA LYS A 128 0.95 9.74 21.49
C LYS A 128 -0.51 9.27 21.48
N ALA A 129 -0.83 8.18 22.19
CA ALA A 129 -2.18 7.58 22.14
C ALA A 129 -3.31 8.57 22.45
N GLN A 130 -3.10 9.50 23.39
CA GLN A 130 -4.05 10.53 23.79
C GLN A 130 -3.90 11.85 23.03
N ALA A 131 -2.89 11.98 22.17
CA ALA A 131 -2.68 13.18 21.36
C ALA A 131 -3.70 13.24 20.22
N MET A 132 -4.21 14.43 19.94
CA MET A 132 -5.15 14.67 18.83
C MET A 132 -4.45 14.47 17.50
N GLY A 133 -5.14 13.93 16.48
CA GLY A 133 -4.57 13.66 15.18
C GLY A 133 -3.93 14.87 14.51
N TRP A 134 -4.52 16.08 14.70
CA TRP A 134 -3.95 17.32 14.15
C TRP A 134 -2.62 17.73 14.80
N SER A 135 -2.34 17.28 16.03
CA SER A 135 -1.10 17.63 16.77
C SER A 135 0.07 16.70 16.47
N LEU A 136 -0.15 15.63 15.74
CA LEU A 136 0.88 14.67 15.35
C LEU A 136 1.81 15.24 14.27
N SER A 137 3.09 14.89 14.33
CA SER A 137 4.03 15.15 13.23
C SER A 137 3.58 14.44 11.93
N GLY A 138 4.08 14.90 10.78
CA GLY A 138 3.75 14.28 9.50
C GLY A 138 4.06 12.78 9.43
N GLY A 139 5.18 12.34 10.03
CA GLY A 139 5.52 10.91 10.12
C GLY A 139 4.58 10.14 11.03
N GLN A 140 4.21 10.70 12.19
CA GLN A 140 3.24 10.07 13.10
C GLN A 140 1.85 9.96 12.47
N GLN A 141 1.41 10.99 11.72
CA GLN A 141 0.16 10.93 10.96
C GLN A 141 0.20 9.83 9.89
N GLN A 142 1.36 9.63 9.24
CA GLN A 142 1.53 8.58 8.25
C GLN A 142 1.51 7.19 8.92
N MET A 143 2.23 7.01 10.03
CA MET A 143 2.17 5.78 10.83
C MET A 143 0.73 5.48 11.28
N LEU A 144 -0.01 6.50 11.69
CA LEU A 144 -1.42 6.36 12.08
C LEU A 144 -2.30 5.93 10.91
N SER A 145 -2.09 6.49 9.70
CA SER A 145 -2.80 6.07 8.48
C SER A 145 -2.58 4.59 8.17
N VAL A 146 -1.31 4.15 8.21
CA VAL A 146 -0.95 2.73 8.02
C VAL A 146 -1.53 1.88 9.16
N GLY A 147 -1.40 2.32 10.40
CA GLY A 147 -1.94 1.64 11.59
C GLY A 147 -3.45 1.41 11.48
N ARG A 148 -4.20 2.40 11.00
CA ARG A 148 -5.65 2.27 10.77
C ARG A 148 -5.98 1.17 9.74
N ALA A 149 -5.20 1.06 8.67
CA ALA A 149 -5.39 0.00 7.68
C ALA A 149 -5.08 -1.40 8.27
N LEU A 150 -4.14 -1.48 9.22
CA LEU A 150 -3.78 -2.73 9.92
C LEU A 150 -4.83 -3.17 10.95
N MET A 151 -5.69 -2.26 11.43
CA MET A 151 -6.73 -2.60 12.43
C MET A 151 -7.68 -3.72 11.97
N LEU A 152 -7.84 -3.93 10.67
CA LEU A 152 -8.67 -4.99 10.09
C LEU A 152 -7.94 -6.33 9.93
N ARG A 153 -6.68 -6.45 10.36
CA ARG A 153 -5.81 -7.62 10.10
C ARG A 153 -5.82 -8.03 8.62
N PRO A 154 -5.44 -7.14 7.72
CA PRO A 154 -5.48 -7.48 6.30
C PRO A 154 -4.48 -8.60 5.99
N ARG A 155 -4.84 -9.48 5.04
CA ARG A 155 -3.90 -10.40 4.40
C ARG A 155 -3.02 -9.66 3.39
N LEU A 156 -3.58 -8.61 2.76
CA LEU A 156 -2.88 -7.71 1.83
C LEU A 156 -3.05 -6.26 2.26
N LEU A 157 -1.96 -5.56 2.45
CA LEU A 157 -1.93 -4.12 2.73
C LEU A 157 -1.45 -3.36 1.50
N LEU A 158 -2.29 -2.45 1.01
CA LEU A 158 -1.96 -1.52 -0.07
C LEU A 158 -1.51 -0.19 0.54
N LEU A 159 -0.31 0.26 0.19
CA LEU A 159 0.28 1.53 0.63
C LEU A 159 0.52 2.44 -0.57
N ASP A 160 -0.17 3.57 -0.62
CA ASP A 160 -0.09 4.54 -1.72
C ASP A 160 0.75 5.74 -1.30
N GLU A 161 1.99 5.81 -1.77
CA GLU A 161 3.00 6.83 -1.49
C GLU A 161 3.16 7.15 0.02
N PRO A 162 3.42 6.14 0.87
CA PRO A 162 3.49 6.35 2.32
C PRO A 162 4.66 7.24 2.74
N SER A 163 5.64 7.49 1.88
CA SER A 163 6.78 8.35 2.19
C SER A 163 6.63 9.80 1.73
N LEU A 164 5.55 10.12 1.01
CA LEU A 164 5.36 11.45 0.41
C LEU A 164 5.31 12.57 1.48
N GLY A 165 6.13 13.61 1.27
CA GLY A 165 6.18 14.77 2.15
C GLY A 165 6.78 14.49 3.54
N LEU A 166 7.53 13.40 3.69
CA LEU A 166 8.30 13.07 4.89
C LEU A 166 9.77 13.47 4.75
N SER A 167 10.41 13.82 5.87
CA SER A 167 11.86 13.93 5.91
C SER A 167 12.53 12.58 5.66
N PRO A 168 13.78 12.52 5.19
CA PRO A 168 14.48 11.26 4.91
C PRO A 168 14.52 10.30 6.10
N LEU A 169 14.63 10.81 7.32
CA LEU A 169 14.63 10.02 8.55
C LEU A 169 13.26 9.37 8.78
N LEU A 170 12.18 10.15 8.73
CA LEU A 170 10.82 9.66 8.94
C LEU A 170 10.38 8.71 7.83
N MET A 171 10.78 8.97 6.59
CA MET A 171 10.57 8.06 5.46
C MET A 171 11.19 6.70 5.76
N THR A 172 12.46 6.67 6.19
CA THR A 172 13.17 5.43 6.53
C THR A 172 12.47 4.70 7.67
N GLU A 173 12.04 5.43 8.70
CA GLU A 173 11.32 4.85 9.84
C GLU A 173 10.00 4.18 9.40
N VAL A 174 9.18 4.85 8.61
CA VAL A 174 7.90 4.30 8.12
C VAL A 174 8.13 3.09 7.22
N LEU A 175 9.06 3.17 6.27
CA LEU A 175 9.31 2.09 5.32
C LEU A 175 9.93 0.85 5.97
N ASN A 176 10.78 1.01 6.98
CA ASN A 176 11.36 -0.13 7.70
C ASN A 176 10.30 -0.99 8.41
N ARG A 177 9.13 -0.41 8.77
CA ARG A 177 8.01 -1.18 9.35
C ARG A 177 7.38 -2.17 8.38
N ILE A 178 7.65 -2.07 7.07
CA ILE A 178 7.17 -3.04 6.08
C ILE A 178 7.72 -4.44 6.39
N ALA A 179 8.96 -4.55 6.86
CA ALA A 179 9.53 -5.83 7.27
C ALA A 179 8.78 -6.43 8.47
N ASP A 180 8.44 -5.62 9.48
CA ASP A 180 7.68 -6.07 10.66
C ASP A 180 6.26 -6.52 10.24
N ILE A 181 5.62 -5.78 9.32
CA ILE A 181 4.28 -6.07 8.80
C ILE A 181 4.30 -7.39 8.02
N THR A 182 5.28 -7.61 7.13
CA THR A 182 5.38 -8.86 6.37
C THR A 182 5.76 -10.05 7.25
N ALA A 183 6.61 -9.86 8.26
CA ALA A 183 6.94 -10.88 9.23
C ALA A 183 5.72 -11.33 10.05
N SER A 184 4.70 -10.47 10.23
CA SER A 184 3.42 -10.82 10.85
C SER A 184 2.47 -11.61 9.93
N GLY A 185 2.88 -11.90 8.67
CA GLY A 185 2.10 -12.64 7.68
C GLY A 185 1.26 -11.79 6.73
N THR A 186 1.30 -10.46 6.86
CA THR A 186 0.57 -9.54 5.95
C THR A 186 1.41 -9.28 4.70
N ALA A 187 0.88 -9.58 3.51
CA ALA A 187 1.49 -9.17 2.24
C ALA A 187 1.36 -7.65 2.04
N VAL A 188 2.33 -7.02 1.40
CA VAL A 188 2.34 -5.57 1.18
C VAL A 188 2.57 -5.27 -0.31
N LEU A 189 1.69 -4.43 -0.89
CA LEU A 189 1.93 -3.78 -2.18
C LEU A 189 2.09 -2.29 -1.93
N ILE A 190 3.30 -1.78 -2.12
CA ILE A 190 3.65 -0.37 -1.90
C ILE A 190 3.85 0.34 -3.24
N ALA A 191 3.08 1.41 -3.48
CA ALA A 191 3.32 2.34 -4.58
C ALA A 191 4.23 3.46 -4.09
N GLU A 192 5.36 3.66 -4.77
CA GLU A 192 6.35 4.67 -4.38
C GLU A 192 6.99 5.36 -5.59
N GLN A 193 7.36 6.62 -5.41
CA GLN A 193 8.18 7.35 -6.36
C GLN A 193 9.66 7.21 -6.01
N ASN A 194 10.02 7.10 -4.73
CA ASN A 194 11.39 6.90 -4.31
C ASN A 194 11.81 5.44 -4.49
N VAL A 195 12.34 5.14 -5.68
CA VAL A 195 12.69 3.80 -6.12
C VAL A 195 13.66 3.12 -5.16
N HIS A 196 14.78 3.78 -4.86
CA HIS A 196 15.83 3.20 -4.03
C HIS A 196 15.31 2.76 -2.65
N LYS A 197 14.49 3.62 -2.02
CA LYS A 197 13.89 3.33 -0.72
C LYS A 197 12.85 2.21 -0.80
N ALA A 198 11.99 2.21 -1.82
CA ALA A 198 11.01 1.14 -2.01
C ALA A 198 11.70 -0.22 -2.18
N LEU A 199 12.73 -0.28 -3.04
CA LEU A 199 13.48 -1.51 -3.30
C LEU A 199 14.26 -2.02 -2.09
N SER A 200 14.71 -1.13 -1.20
CA SER A 200 15.46 -1.54 0.00
C SER A 200 14.61 -2.29 1.04
N VAL A 201 13.28 -2.20 0.96
CA VAL A 201 12.34 -2.79 1.94
C VAL A 201 11.39 -3.82 1.32
N THR A 202 11.55 -4.15 0.03
CA THR A 202 10.69 -5.08 -0.68
C THR A 202 11.46 -6.26 -1.28
N HIS A 203 10.77 -7.36 -1.54
CA HIS A 203 11.36 -8.57 -2.12
C HIS A 203 11.45 -8.46 -3.64
N ARG A 204 10.42 -7.90 -4.29
CA ARG A 204 10.27 -7.78 -5.73
C ARG A 204 9.68 -6.42 -6.08
N ALA A 205 9.94 -5.96 -7.30
CA ALA A 205 9.38 -4.72 -7.80
C ALA A 205 8.86 -4.83 -9.22
N TYR A 206 7.84 -4.04 -9.48
CA TYR A 206 7.30 -3.74 -10.80
C TYR A 206 7.55 -2.27 -11.12
N VAL A 207 8.01 -2.00 -12.33
CA VAL A 207 8.21 -0.64 -12.83
C VAL A 207 7.07 -0.29 -13.76
N ILE A 208 6.32 0.77 -13.43
CA ILE A 208 5.22 1.27 -14.25
C ILE A 208 5.58 2.62 -14.88
N LYS A 209 5.33 2.76 -16.19
CA LYS A 209 5.55 3.99 -16.97
C LYS A 209 4.37 4.20 -17.92
N LEU A 210 3.74 5.37 -17.84
CA LEU A 210 2.61 5.76 -18.71
C LEU A 210 1.49 4.69 -18.80
N GLY A 211 1.15 4.11 -17.66
CA GLY A 211 0.09 3.11 -17.54
C GLY A 211 0.47 1.69 -18.02
N ARG A 212 1.74 1.40 -18.28
CA ARG A 212 2.22 0.07 -18.70
C ARG A 212 3.27 -0.46 -17.73
N MET A 213 3.26 -1.76 -17.47
CA MET A 213 4.39 -2.42 -16.83
C MET A 213 5.52 -2.54 -17.83
N ILE A 214 6.71 -2.04 -17.47
CA ILE A 214 7.89 -2.09 -18.34
C ILE A 214 8.96 -3.06 -17.84
N GLN A 215 8.93 -3.40 -16.54
CA GLN A 215 9.90 -4.31 -15.94
C GLN A 215 9.33 -4.96 -14.66
N SER A 216 9.75 -6.19 -14.37
CA SER A 216 9.52 -6.89 -13.11
C SER A 216 10.78 -7.69 -12.77
N SER A 217 11.31 -7.51 -11.55
CA SER A 217 12.51 -8.21 -11.09
C SER A 217 12.57 -8.26 -9.56
N PRO A 218 13.36 -9.16 -8.98
CA PRO A 218 13.73 -9.09 -7.57
C PRO A 218 14.32 -7.72 -7.23
N SER A 219 13.92 -7.15 -6.10
CA SER A 219 14.34 -5.79 -5.69
C SER A 219 15.87 -5.66 -5.59
N ARG A 220 16.55 -6.71 -5.12
CA ARG A 220 18.02 -6.73 -5.02
C ARG A 220 18.72 -6.61 -6.36
N GLU A 221 18.19 -7.25 -7.41
CA GLU A 221 18.74 -7.18 -8.77
C GLU A 221 18.59 -5.77 -9.33
N LEU A 222 17.42 -5.15 -9.15
CA LEU A 222 17.18 -3.78 -9.58
C LEU A 222 18.08 -2.78 -8.85
N LEU A 223 18.34 -2.96 -7.56
CA LEU A 223 19.29 -2.12 -6.81
C LEU A 223 20.73 -2.26 -7.32
N ALA A 224 21.12 -3.46 -7.73
CA ALA A 224 22.49 -3.75 -8.17
C ALA A 224 22.77 -3.30 -9.61
N SER A 225 21.76 -3.29 -10.49
CA SER A 225 21.94 -3.02 -11.93
C SER A 225 22.29 -1.56 -12.25
N GLY A 226 22.02 -0.61 -11.35
CA GLY A 226 22.22 0.83 -11.61
C GLY A 226 21.34 1.41 -12.73
N ASP A 227 20.64 0.56 -13.48
CA ASP A 227 19.81 0.92 -14.65
C ASP A 227 18.50 1.64 -14.31
N LEU A 228 18.23 1.83 -13.01
CA LEU A 228 17.01 2.48 -12.56
C LEU A 228 16.86 3.90 -13.10
N THR A 229 17.98 4.59 -13.33
CA THR A 229 17.97 5.97 -13.81
C THR A 229 17.49 6.05 -15.27
N SER A 230 17.89 5.14 -16.13
CA SER A 230 17.50 5.10 -17.55
C SER A 230 16.04 4.68 -17.74
N ALA A 231 15.54 3.72 -16.95
CA ALA A 231 14.14 3.29 -16.99
C ALA A 231 13.16 4.39 -16.51
N PHE A 232 13.61 5.25 -15.59
CA PHE A 232 12.77 6.32 -14.99
C PHE A 232 12.88 7.66 -15.67
N LEU A 233 14.08 8.09 -16.09
CA LEU A 233 14.32 9.42 -16.64
C LEU A 233 13.97 9.55 -18.12
N GLY A 234 13.77 8.44 -18.83
CA GLY A 234 13.41 8.46 -20.25
C GLY A 234 14.40 9.28 -21.07
N ALA A 235 15.28 8.61 -21.80
CA ALA A 235 15.87 9.27 -22.95
C ALA A 235 14.80 9.63 -23.97
#